data_6f133224fbed05890b96d5c7951519b9
#
_entry.id   6f133224fbed05890b96d5c7951519b9
#
_cell.length_a   1.000
_cell.length_b   1.000
_cell.length_c   1.000
_cell.angle_alpha   90.00
_cell.angle_beta   90.00
_cell.angle_gamma   90.00
#
_symmetry.space_group_name_H-M   'P 1'
#
loop_
_entity.id
_entity.type
_entity.pdbx_description
1 polymer ?
#
loop_
_entity_poly.entity_id
_entity_poly.type
_entity_poly.pdbx_seq_one_letter_code
_entity_poly.pdbx_strand_id
1 'polypeptide(L)'
;MSEHTNTTPTDSDEPGVTVRTHTELADAVPYLLGFQPDESLVLVAVHGSRGRFGGRVTVGIPTDPADWAVVADAVTDALVTGSTRRQGLPEGIVAFLCREPGPGENGTTVMEYLRPLAQHVRLAAGARDVPVVDALCLSDHRCWSYCCPDPACCPPEGNAQKPPGTSAVAAAAAYAGMTVRGSLRAMQRRLLPPDDGGDRKWTTALDTACANLLPRLVDEREAAEVADLTLTTTADLLTRLHRLPQVRDPKAADACDDRAIGIEEAATVIVGLQDRETRDRAAEWMEGPLAPPALRLWRALARRCTGAYDEYAAAPLALAGWVAWSSGDRTEARVALALALRADPDYLFALLLHHACDEGLAAESIRRVLRRAGKDRGREAAAGGRSGGGGGCARPGGRWGGRGSVLLAAAEGSVALGAEGGWMAGRDGRCGSALGGGRSGGPGGEAAGAGRPPLPVRPRGGRPGAGPQVAGAVRGRARSGAERTVAVAELQARSADAGRVGGEGRG
;
A
#
# COMPACT_ATOMS: atom_id res chain seq x y z
N MET A 1 44.21 37.19 30.60
CA MET A 1 44.19 35.93 29.86
C MET A 1 42.86 35.27 30.18
N SER A 2 41.86 35.47 29.31
CA SER A 2 40.51 34.91 29.48
C SER A 2 40.33 33.84 28.41
N GLU A 3 40.26 32.61 28.85
CA GLU A 3 39.95 31.47 27.97
C GLU A 3 38.47 31.51 27.57
N HIS A 4 38.23 31.75 26.28
CA HIS A 4 36.92 31.52 25.65
C HIS A 4 36.79 30.04 25.33
N THR A 5 36.05 29.32 26.18
CA THR A 5 35.55 27.99 25.84
C THR A 5 34.51 28.14 24.76
N ASN A 6 34.88 27.71 23.58
CA ASN A 6 34.01 27.60 22.41
C ASN A 6 33.09 26.40 22.61
N THR A 7 31.87 26.62 23.11
CA THR A 7 30.82 25.61 23.17
C THR A 7 30.14 25.60 21.82
N THR A 8 30.40 24.58 21.04
CA THR A 8 29.67 24.28 19.80
C THR A 8 28.19 24.03 20.12
N PRO A 9 27.24 24.75 19.53
CA PRO A 9 25.82 24.42 19.68
C PRO A 9 25.48 23.26 18.75
N THR A 10 25.51 22.02 19.27
CA THR A 10 24.94 20.84 18.67
C THR A 10 23.59 20.60 19.35
N ASP A 11 22.57 21.29 18.94
CA ASP A 11 21.19 20.80 19.00
C ASP A 11 20.35 21.70 18.08
N SER A 12 19.96 21.18 16.94
CA SER A 12 19.03 21.85 16.04
C SER A 12 17.71 22.05 16.78
N ASP A 13 17.43 23.31 17.12
CA ASP A 13 16.16 23.80 17.65
C ASP A 13 15.09 23.69 16.54
N GLU A 14 14.72 22.49 16.14
CA GLU A 14 13.47 22.29 15.42
C GLU A 14 12.32 22.60 16.36
N PRO A 15 11.34 23.41 15.93
CA PRO A 15 10.18 23.74 16.77
C PRO A 15 9.37 22.47 17.06
N GLY A 16 9.73 21.78 18.12
CA GLY A 16 9.09 20.56 18.58
C GLY A 16 7.90 20.88 19.48
N VAL A 17 6.78 20.23 19.26
CA VAL A 17 5.63 20.29 20.17
C VAL A 17 5.87 19.34 21.32
N THR A 18 5.97 19.87 22.55
CA THR A 18 6.05 19.03 23.75
C THR A 18 4.64 18.67 24.20
N VAL A 19 4.37 17.37 24.27
CA VAL A 19 3.11 16.78 24.76
C VAL A 19 3.30 16.38 26.21
N ARG A 20 2.39 16.82 27.11
CA ARG A 20 2.53 16.65 28.55
C ARG A 20 1.37 15.92 29.22
N THR A 21 0.23 15.83 28.56
CA THR A 21 -0.99 15.21 29.09
C THR A 21 -1.53 14.12 28.17
N HIS A 22 -2.35 13.21 28.70
CA HIS A 22 -3.01 12.18 27.92
C HIS A 22 -3.88 12.75 26.81
N THR A 23 -4.56 13.88 27.06
CA THR A 23 -5.39 14.57 26.07
C THR A 23 -4.56 15.20 24.96
N GLU A 24 -3.41 15.83 25.29
CA GLU A 24 -2.50 16.36 24.28
C GLU A 24 -1.87 15.23 23.43
N LEU A 25 -1.60 14.09 24.08
CA LEU A 25 -1.08 12.90 23.41
C LEU A 25 -2.12 12.33 22.43
N ALA A 26 -3.39 12.26 22.86
CA ALA A 26 -4.51 11.87 22.02
C ALA A 26 -4.70 12.84 20.84
N ASP A 27 -4.62 14.16 21.09
CA ASP A 27 -4.73 15.20 20.06
C ASP A 27 -3.58 15.18 19.03
N ALA A 28 -2.40 14.65 19.40
CA ALA A 28 -1.25 14.56 18.53
C ALA A 28 -1.36 13.44 17.48
N VAL A 29 -2.09 12.37 17.77
CA VAL A 29 -2.13 11.14 16.94
C VAL A 29 -2.53 11.42 15.49
N PRO A 30 -3.59 12.17 15.18
CA PRO A 30 -3.96 12.44 13.79
C PRO A 30 -2.86 13.15 13.00
N TYR A 31 -2.11 14.05 13.64
CA TYR A 31 -1.01 14.77 13.01
C TYR A 31 0.23 13.89 12.81
N LEU A 32 0.51 13.01 13.77
CA LEU A 32 1.57 12.01 13.64
C LEU A 32 1.29 11.06 12.47
N LEU A 33 0.04 10.67 12.25
CA LEU A 33 -0.35 9.75 11.19
C LEU A 33 -0.59 10.43 9.84
N GLY A 34 -1.02 11.71 9.85
CA GLY A 34 -1.53 12.42 8.68
C GLY A 34 -3.00 12.11 8.37
N PHE A 35 -3.67 11.30 9.18
CA PHE A 35 -5.10 10.97 9.08
C PHE A 35 -5.71 10.70 10.46
N GLN A 36 -7.04 10.79 10.56
CA GLN A 36 -7.77 10.42 11.77
C GLN A 36 -7.81 8.89 11.90
N PRO A 37 -7.20 8.28 12.95
CA PRO A 37 -7.34 6.85 13.17
C PRO A 37 -8.77 6.49 13.54
N ASP A 38 -9.27 5.38 12.97
CA ASP A 38 -10.62 4.88 13.11
C ASP A 38 -10.56 3.35 13.11
N GLU A 39 -11.22 2.67 14.06
CA GLU A 39 -11.16 1.21 14.22
C GLU A 39 -9.73 0.65 14.17
N SER A 40 -8.77 1.35 14.83
CA SER A 40 -7.34 1.11 14.63
C SER A 40 -6.56 0.99 15.93
N LEU A 41 -5.61 0.06 15.94
CA LEU A 41 -4.50 0.01 16.89
C LEU A 41 -3.30 0.76 16.28
N VAL A 42 -2.83 1.78 16.98
CA VAL A 42 -1.66 2.57 16.60
C VAL A 42 -0.58 2.38 17.65
N LEU A 43 0.62 2.02 17.23
CA LEU A 43 1.80 1.97 18.10
C LEU A 43 2.81 3.00 17.62
N VAL A 44 3.40 3.74 18.56
CA VAL A 44 4.41 4.77 18.31
C VAL A 44 5.62 4.48 19.17
N ALA A 45 6.79 4.36 18.54
CA ALA A 45 8.05 4.21 19.23
C ALA A 45 8.49 5.54 19.87
N VAL A 46 9.10 5.45 21.04
CA VAL A 46 9.63 6.60 21.79
C VAL A 46 11.13 6.41 21.95
N HIS A 47 11.90 7.44 21.59
CA HIS A 47 13.36 7.43 21.61
C HIS A 47 13.95 8.60 22.41
N GLY A 48 15.06 8.33 23.09
CA GLY A 48 15.82 9.31 23.83
C GLY A 48 15.16 9.76 25.13
N SER A 49 15.95 10.31 26.06
CA SER A 49 15.50 10.74 27.38
C SER A 49 14.42 11.84 27.35
N ARG A 50 14.25 12.53 26.22
CA ARG A 50 13.20 13.54 26.02
C ARG A 50 11.91 12.96 25.42
N GLY A 51 11.82 11.67 25.20
CA GLY A 51 10.61 11.02 24.68
C GLY A 51 10.23 11.42 23.25
N ARG A 52 11.18 11.50 22.32
CA ARG A 52 10.91 11.82 20.92
C ARG A 52 10.12 10.69 20.25
N PHE A 53 9.06 11.04 19.54
CA PHE A 53 8.31 10.07 18.75
C PHE A 53 9.13 9.62 17.54
N GLY A 54 9.25 8.29 17.40
CA GLY A 54 9.97 7.62 16.33
C GLY A 54 9.04 6.95 15.32
N GLY A 55 9.41 5.72 14.97
CA GLY A 55 8.63 4.85 14.12
C GLY A 55 7.19 4.67 14.61
N ARG A 56 6.28 4.45 13.69
CA ARG A 56 4.86 4.23 14.00
C ARG A 56 4.25 3.19 13.09
N VAL A 57 3.30 2.44 13.62
CA VAL A 57 2.55 1.43 12.89
C VAL A 57 1.08 1.57 13.21
N THR A 58 0.23 1.34 12.20
CA THR A 58 -1.22 1.36 12.36
C THR A 58 -1.81 0.11 11.71
N VAL A 59 -2.70 -0.58 12.44
CA VAL A 59 -3.44 -1.73 11.94
C VAL A 59 -4.90 -1.61 12.36
N GLY A 60 -5.83 -2.13 11.56
CA GLY A 60 -7.23 -2.26 11.98
C GLY A 60 -7.35 -3.18 13.20
N ILE A 61 -8.22 -2.85 14.15
CA ILE A 61 -8.55 -3.74 15.26
C ILE A 61 -9.31 -4.94 14.70
N PRO A 62 -8.82 -6.19 14.91
CA PRO A 62 -9.54 -7.38 14.46
C PRO A 62 -10.93 -7.47 15.10
N THR A 63 -11.91 -7.85 14.33
CA THR A 63 -13.30 -8.04 14.80
C THR A 63 -13.42 -9.23 15.74
N ASP A 64 -12.59 -10.28 15.55
CA ASP A 64 -12.51 -11.42 16.45
C ASP A 64 -11.46 -11.17 17.53
N PRO A 65 -11.85 -11.11 18.82
CA PRO A 65 -10.89 -10.99 19.92
C PRO A 65 -9.86 -12.12 20.01
N ALA A 66 -10.13 -13.29 19.43
CA ALA A 66 -9.19 -14.41 19.40
C ALA A 66 -7.92 -14.08 18.59
N ASP A 67 -8.01 -13.17 17.63
CA ASP A 67 -6.88 -12.72 16.80
C ASP A 67 -6.01 -11.64 17.48
N TRP A 68 -6.47 -11.04 18.60
CA TRP A 68 -5.81 -9.89 19.21
C TRP A 68 -4.40 -10.16 19.69
N ALA A 69 -4.16 -11.33 20.27
CA ALA A 69 -2.83 -11.69 20.76
C ALA A 69 -1.82 -11.78 19.61
N VAL A 70 -2.22 -12.43 18.51
CA VAL A 70 -1.38 -12.61 17.31
C VAL A 70 -1.09 -11.29 16.64
N VAL A 71 -2.11 -10.44 16.48
CA VAL A 71 -1.96 -9.12 15.87
C VAL A 71 -1.11 -8.19 16.74
N ALA A 72 -1.33 -8.16 18.05
CA ALA A 72 -0.54 -7.36 18.98
C ALA A 72 0.95 -7.75 18.94
N ASP A 73 1.25 -9.05 18.89
CA ASP A 73 2.63 -9.55 18.77
C ASP A 73 3.27 -9.12 17.44
N ALA A 74 2.61 -9.37 16.32
CA ALA A 74 3.12 -9.04 14.99
C ALA A 74 3.35 -7.54 14.79
N VAL A 75 2.40 -6.68 15.24
CA VAL A 75 2.51 -5.23 15.13
C VAL A 75 3.63 -4.67 15.99
N THR A 76 3.78 -5.20 17.21
CA THR A 76 4.85 -4.82 18.13
C THR A 76 6.21 -5.23 17.57
N ASP A 77 6.33 -6.45 17.04
CA ASP A 77 7.55 -6.94 16.39
C ASP A 77 7.98 -6.04 15.23
N ALA A 78 7.04 -5.73 14.36
CA ALA A 78 7.30 -4.87 13.22
C ALA A 78 7.76 -3.47 13.62
N LEU A 79 7.13 -2.85 14.66
CA LEU A 79 7.56 -1.56 15.17
C LEU A 79 8.96 -1.60 15.77
N VAL A 80 9.24 -2.57 16.66
CA VAL A 80 10.53 -2.68 17.35
C VAL A 80 11.64 -3.00 16.35
N THR A 81 11.43 -3.96 15.45
CA THR A 81 12.41 -4.33 14.41
C THR A 81 12.69 -3.16 13.47
N GLY A 82 11.63 -2.46 13.01
CA GLY A 82 11.77 -1.30 12.13
C GLY A 82 12.51 -0.15 12.81
N SER A 83 12.16 0.18 14.04
CA SER A 83 12.82 1.23 14.84
C SER A 83 14.28 0.89 15.10
N THR A 84 14.57 -0.34 15.50
CA THR A 84 15.94 -0.80 15.82
C THR A 84 16.88 -0.65 14.62
N ARG A 85 16.42 -0.94 13.42
CA ARG A 85 17.22 -0.80 12.19
C ARG A 85 17.60 0.64 11.87
N ARG A 86 16.81 1.63 12.29
CA ARG A 86 16.98 3.05 11.91
C ARG A 86 17.52 3.92 13.01
N GLN A 87 17.06 3.72 14.23
CA GLN A 87 17.32 4.63 15.37
C GLN A 87 17.81 3.91 16.63
N GLY A 88 17.93 2.59 16.60
CA GLY A 88 18.20 1.77 17.78
C GLY A 88 16.92 1.26 18.43
N LEU A 89 17.09 0.42 19.46
CA LEU A 89 15.97 -0.10 20.25
C LEU A 89 15.19 1.08 20.87
N PRO A 90 13.86 1.15 20.71
CA PRO A 90 13.08 2.20 21.34
C PRO A 90 13.09 2.07 22.86
N GLU A 91 13.19 3.20 23.57
CA GLU A 91 13.09 3.26 25.03
C GLU A 91 11.69 2.98 25.54
N GLY A 92 10.69 3.06 24.67
CA GLY A 92 9.32 2.73 25.02
C GLY A 92 8.37 2.79 23.82
N ILE A 93 7.15 2.36 24.08
CA ILE A 93 6.04 2.41 23.10
C ILE A 93 4.87 3.14 23.73
N VAL A 94 4.21 4.00 22.94
CA VAL A 94 2.87 4.50 23.24
C VAL A 94 1.89 3.81 22.33
N ALA A 95 0.82 3.26 22.91
CA ALA A 95 -0.24 2.59 22.17
C ALA A 95 -1.52 3.41 22.19
N PHE A 96 -2.24 3.46 21.06
CA PHE A 96 -3.54 4.07 20.94
C PHE A 96 -4.51 3.07 20.33
N LEU A 97 -5.62 2.86 21.04
CA LEU A 97 -6.72 2.00 20.63
C LEU A 97 -7.90 2.90 20.27
N CYS A 98 -8.11 3.11 18.98
CA CYS A 98 -9.08 4.06 18.45
C CYS A 98 -10.30 3.30 17.93
N ARG A 99 -11.45 3.45 18.58
CA ARG A 99 -12.72 2.87 18.15
C ARG A 99 -13.88 3.75 18.59
N GLU A 100 -14.78 4.06 17.66
CA GLU A 100 -16.02 4.75 18.00
C GLU A 100 -17.07 3.77 18.53
N PRO A 101 -17.96 4.23 19.44
CA PRO A 101 -19.03 3.39 19.97
C PRO A 101 -19.99 2.95 18.86
N GLY A 102 -20.38 1.69 18.90
CA GLY A 102 -21.46 1.17 18.08
C GLY A 102 -22.84 1.56 18.60
N PRO A 103 -23.93 1.17 17.90
CA PRO A 103 -25.29 1.42 18.37
C PRO A 103 -25.54 0.82 19.76
N GLY A 104 -25.87 1.69 20.73
CA GLY A 104 -26.14 1.29 22.13
C GLY A 104 -24.88 1.14 22.99
N GLU A 105 -23.68 1.40 22.46
CA GLU A 105 -22.42 1.47 23.21
C GLU A 105 -22.11 2.93 23.60
N ASN A 106 -21.22 3.12 24.56
CA ASN A 106 -20.59 4.40 24.89
C ASN A 106 -19.07 4.21 25.01
N GLY A 107 -18.33 5.32 25.12
CA GLY A 107 -16.87 5.27 25.18
C GLY A 107 -16.30 4.41 26.31
N THR A 108 -16.96 4.38 27.48
CA THR A 108 -16.56 3.53 28.61
C THR A 108 -16.70 2.05 28.28
N THR A 109 -17.79 1.66 27.62
CA THR A 109 -18.01 0.28 27.17
C THR A 109 -16.92 -0.13 26.17
N VAL A 110 -16.58 0.75 25.23
CA VAL A 110 -15.48 0.51 24.27
C VAL A 110 -14.14 0.37 24.99
N MET A 111 -13.87 1.24 25.94
CA MET A 111 -12.63 1.20 26.74
C MET A 111 -12.50 -0.14 27.47
N GLU A 112 -13.55 -0.60 28.15
CA GLU A 112 -13.51 -1.90 28.84
C GLU A 112 -13.38 -3.07 27.85
N TYR A 113 -14.06 -3.03 26.72
CA TYR A 113 -13.96 -4.04 25.67
C TYR A 113 -12.53 -4.16 25.11
N LEU A 114 -11.82 -3.05 24.90
CA LEU A 114 -10.46 -3.04 24.33
C LEU A 114 -9.35 -3.29 25.37
N ARG A 115 -9.65 -3.35 26.67
CA ARG A 115 -8.67 -3.59 27.73
C ARG A 115 -7.81 -4.85 27.51
N PRO A 116 -8.35 -6.01 27.07
CA PRO A 116 -7.54 -7.18 26.77
C PRO A 116 -6.54 -6.94 25.62
N LEU A 117 -6.92 -6.19 24.56
CA LEU A 117 -6.02 -5.85 23.47
C LEU A 117 -4.84 -4.99 23.97
N ALA A 118 -5.12 -3.98 24.81
CA ALA A 118 -4.06 -3.19 25.43
C ALA A 118 -3.09 -4.07 26.26
N GLN A 119 -3.63 -5.08 26.95
CA GLN A 119 -2.80 -6.03 27.72
C GLN A 119 -1.95 -6.92 26.80
N HIS A 120 -2.49 -7.38 25.66
CA HIS A 120 -1.70 -8.14 24.69
C HIS A 120 -0.54 -7.31 24.13
N VAL A 121 -0.75 -6.03 23.82
CA VAL A 121 0.32 -5.11 23.40
C VAL A 121 1.39 -4.98 24.48
N ARG A 122 1.02 -4.84 25.76
CA ARG A 122 1.98 -4.75 26.88
C ARG A 122 2.82 -6.02 27.02
N LEU A 123 2.19 -7.19 26.87
CA LEU A 123 2.89 -8.48 26.91
C LEU A 123 3.85 -8.63 25.73
N ALA A 124 3.41 -8.30 24.52
CA ALA A 124 4.23 -8.36 23.32
C ALA A 124 5.44 -7.42 23.39
N ALA A 125 5.26 -6.21 23.89
CA ALA A 125 6.33 -5.24 24.09
C ALA A 125 7.31 -5.69 25.18
N GLY A 126 6.81 -6.20 26.31
CA GLY A 126 7.62 -6.75 27.39
C GLY A 126 8.46 -7.94 26.97
N ALA A 127 7.96 -8.81 26.08
CA ALA A 127 8.72 -9.92 25.51
C ALA A 127 9.91 -9.47 24.65
N ARG A 128 9.96 -8.20 24.28
CA ARG A 128 11.05 -7.56 23.49
C ARG A 128 11.86 -6.55 24.31
N ASP A 129 11.73 -6.58 25.63
CA ASP A 129 12.39 -5.66 26.57
C ASP A 129 12.08 -4.18 26.31
N VAL A 130 10.92 -3.87 25.72
CA VAL A 130 10.47 -2.51 25.45
C VAL A 130 9.24 -2.20 26.30
N PRO A 131 9.29 -1.22 27.23
CA PRO A 131 8.15 -0.88 28.06
C PRO A 131 7.06 -0.14 27.26
N VAL A 132 5.79 -0.42 27.57
CA VAL A 132 4.68 0.44 27.14
C VAL A 132 4.58 1.60 28.13
N VAL A 133 4.97 2.79 27.66
CA VAL A 133 4.97 4.04 28.44
C VAL A 133 3.53 4.44 28.78
N ASP A 134 2.66 4.36 27.77
CA ASP A 134 1.22 4.55 27.97
C ASP A 134 0.43 3.77 26.90
N ALA A 135 -0.81 3.42 27.25
CA ALA A 135 -1.77 2.82 26.35
C ALA A 135 -3.11 3.56 26.52
N LEU A 136 -3.56 4.24 25.47
CA LEU A 136 -4.73 5.09 25.48
C LEU A 136 -5.88 4.49 24.66
N CYS A 137 -7.08 4.48 25.22
CA CYS A 137 -8.31 4.30 24.47
C CYS A 137 -8.83 5.65 24.02
N LEU A 138 -9.15 5.79 22.73
CA LEU A 138 -9.76 6.97 22.12
C LEU A 138 -11.13 6.58 21.58
N SER A 139 -12.20 7.12 22.20
CA SER A 139 -13.58 6.78 21.86
C SER A 139 -14.52 7.87 22.34
N ASP A 140 -15.63 8.11 21.63
CA ASP A 140 -16.69 9.03 22.06
C ASP A 140 -16.18 10.43 22.46
N HIS A 141 -15.21 10.96 21.70
CA HIS A 141 -14.52 12.23 21.98
C HIS A 141 -13.86 12.28 23.37
N ARG A 142 -13.47 11.15 23.92
CA ARG A 142 -12.79 11.00 25.21
C ARG A 142 -11.55 10.11 25.08
N CYS A 143 -10.65 10.24 26.06
CA CYS A 143 -9.50 9.37 26.18
C CYS A 143 -9.37 8.81 27.61
N TRP A 144 -8.95 7.56 27.68
CA TRP A 144 -8.65 6.82 28.92
C TRP A 144 -7.23 6.24 28.82
N SER A 145 -6.48 6.31 29.91
CA SER A 145 -5.21 5.57 30.01
C SER A 145 -5.43 4.23 30.69
N TYR A 146 -4.88 3.16 30.11
CA TYR A 146 -4.82 1.84 30.75
C TYR A 146 -3.63 1.70 31.72
N CYS A 147 -2.72 2.68 31.75
CA CYS A 147 -1.51 2.65 32.55
C CYS A 147 -1.57 3.57 33.76
N CYS A 148 -2.34 4.66 33.70
CA CYS A 148 -2.46 5.62 34.80
C CYS A 148 -3.47 5.14 35.84
N PRO A 149 -3.04 4.92 37.10
CA PRO A 149 -3.96 4.51 38.17
C PRO A 149 -4.64 5.67 38.91
N ASP A 150 -4.27 6.92 38.61
CA ASP A 150 -4.73 8.11 39.34
C ASP A 150 -6.09 8.61 38.81
N PRO A 151 -7.18 8.50 39.58
CA PRO A 151 -8.51 8.97 39.17
C PRO A 151 -8.58 10.48 38.96
N ALA A 152 -7.72 11.26 39.61
CA ALA A 152 -7.67 12.70 39.40
C ALA A 152 -7.10 13.09 38.04
N CYS A 153 -6.17 12.27 37.53
CA CYS A 153 -5.59 12.41 36.20
C CYS A 153 -6.43 11.70 35.12
N CYS A 154 -6.92 10.49 35.43
CA CYS A 154 -7.67 9.63 34.51
C CYS A 154 -8.99 9.19 35.13
N PRO A 155 -9.99 10.07 35.12
CA PRO A 155 -11.30 9.79 35.70
C PRO A 155 -12.01 8.62 34.98
N PRO A 156 -12.84 7.84 35.65
CA PRO A 156 -13.53 6.68 35.08
C PRO A 156 -14.35 7.02 33.83
N GLU A 157 -14.92 8.22 33.75
CA GLU A 157 -15.66 8.72 32.60
C GLU A 157 -14.75 9.13 31.42
N GLY A 158 -13.44 9.13 31.61
CA GLY A 158 -12.44 9.55 30.62
C GLY A 158 -12.29 11.08 30.52
N ASN A 159 -11.15 11.50 30.03
CA ASN A 159 -10.84 12.90 29.75
C ASN A 159 -11.45 13.35 28.42
N ALA A 160 -12.16 14.47 28.41
CA ALA A 160 -12.73 15.02 27.20
C ALA A 160 -11.62 15.50 26.24
N GLN A 161 -11.68 15.07 24.98
CA GLN A 161 -10.81 15.57 23.91
C GLN A 161 -11.31 16.93 23.43
N LYS A 162 -10.38 17.78 22.99
CA LYS A 162 -10.72 19.03 22.35
C LYS A 162 -11.28 18.78 20.94
N PRO A 163 -12.17 19.64 20.43
CA PRO A 163 -12.59 19.53 19.05
C PRO A 163 -11.37 19.55 18.11
N PRO A 164 -11.37 18.76 17.03
CA PRO A 164 -10.27 18.70 16.08
C PRO A 164 -9.86 20.09 15.58
N GLY A 165 -8.56 20.37 15.57
CA GLY A 165 -8.02 21.65 15.10
C GLY A 165 -8.00 22.78 16.12
N THR A 166 -8.50 22.59 17.37
CA THR A 166 -8.58 23.66 18.38
C THR A 166 -7.53 23.56 19.49
N SER A 167 -6.70 22.52 19.50
CA SER A 167 -5.65 22.34 20.51
C SER A 167 -4.37 23.10 20.15
N ALA A 168 -3.50 23.34 21.14
CA ALA A 168 -2.17 23.89 20.91
C ALA A 168 -1.32 22.96 19.99
N VAL A 169 -1.51 21.66 20.13
CA VAL A 169 -0.89 20.65 19.27
C VAL A 169 -1.33 20.82 17.82
N ALA A 170 -2.64 21.03 17.59
CA ALA A 170 -3.20 21.27 16.26
C ALA A 170 -2.63 22.56 15.63
N ALA A 171 -2.54 23.65 16.41
CA ALA A 171 -1.97 24.90 15.93
C ALA A 171 -0.51 24.76 15.54
N ALA A 172 0.30 24.07 16.36
CA ALA A 172 1.71 23.83 16.08
C ALA A 172 1.91 22.89 14.89
N ALA A 173 1.10 21.86 14.76
CA ALA A 173 1.12 20.95 13.60
C ALA A 173 0.77 21.69 12.30
N ALA A 174 -0.26 22.57 12.34
CA ALA A 174 -0.62 23.41 11.20
C ALA A 174 0.51 24.39 10.81
N TYR A 175 1.18 24.98 11.80
CA TYR A 175 2.35 25.83 11.57
C TYR A 175 3.51 25.04 10.92
N ALA A 176 3.72 23.79 11.33
CA ALA A 176 4.69 22.89 10.72
C ALA A 176 4.25 22.32 9.34
N GLY A 177 3.10 22.77 8.80
CA GLY A 177 2.57 22.32 7.50
C GLY A 177 1.98 20.91 7.53
N MET A 178 1.77 20.32 8.69
CA MET A 178 1.13 19.01 8.82
C MET A 178 -0.37 19.13 8.54
N THR A 179 -0.88 18.25 7.70
CA THR A 179 -2.31 18.20 7.37
C THR A 179 -2.89 16.85 7.79
N VAL A 180 -4.06 16.87 8.43
CA VAL A 180 -4.83 15.67 8.72
C VAL A 180 -5.85 15.48 7.59
N ARG A 181 -5.75 14.37 6.89
CA ARG A 181 -6.75 13.91 5.93
C ARG A 181 -7.84 13.15 6.68
N GLY A 182 -9.02 13.01 6.17
CA GLY A 182 -10.11 12.29 6.83
C GLY A 182 -9.70 10.98 7.53
N SER A 183 -10.62 10.10 7.89
CA SER A 183 -10.25 8.82 8.49
C SER A 183 -9.65 7.86 7.45
N LEU A 184 -8.83 6.90 7.92
CA LEU A 184 -8.31 5.82 7.09
C LEU A 184 -9.44 5.09 6.35
N ARG A 185 -10.53 4.81 7.07
CA ARG A 185 -11.74 4.19 6.51
C ARG A 185 -12.41 5.06 5.44
N ALA A 186 -12.42 6.38 5.62
CA ALA A 186 -12.94 7.30 4.60
C ALA A 186 -12.08 7.28 3.33
N MET A 187 -10.75 7.22 3.46
CA MET A 187 -9.85 7.08 2.31
C MET A 187 -10.02 5.72 1.62
N GLN A 188 -10.12 4.63 2.38
CA GLN A 188 -10.35 3.29 1.85
C GLN A 188 -11.66 3.19 1.08
N ARG A 189 -12.77 3.76 1.60
CA ARG A 189 -14.08 3.76 0.91
C ARG A 189 -14.05 4.43 -0.46
N ARG A 190 -13.14 5.37 -0.68
CA ARG A 190 -12.97 6.01 -2.00
C ARG A 190 -12.31 5.11 -3.03
N LEU A 191 -11.67 4.04 -2.59
CA LEU A 191 -10.87 3.11 -3.39
C LEU A 191 -11.52 1.73 -3.50
N LEU A 192 -12.38 1.38 -2.54
CA LEU A 192 -13.04 0.09 -2.46
C LEU A 192 -14.44 0.13 -3.09
N PRO A 193 -14.91 -1.01 -3.60
CA PRO A 193 -16.29 -1.14 -4.05
C PRO A 193 -17.29 -0.75 -2.94
N PRO A 194 -18.47 -0.23 -3.30
CA PRO A 194 -19.57 -0.03 -2.35
C PRO A 194 -20.03 -1.33 -1.73
N ASP A 195 -20.56 -1.26 -0.49
CA ASP A 195 -20.96 -2.43 0.31
C ASP A 195 -22.20 -3.18 -0.24
N ASP A 196 -22.87 -2.65 -1.26
CA ASP A 196 -24.09 -3.20 -1.87
C ASP A 196 -23.87 -4.35 -2.87
N GLY A 197 -22.67 -4.92 -2.88
CA GLY A 197 -22.36 -6.17 -3.57
C GLY A 197 -22.10 -6.06 -5.08
N GLY A 198 -22.01 -4.86 -5.60
CA GLY A 198 -21.67 -4.59 -7.00
C GLY A 198 -22.84 -4.79 -7.98
N ASP A 199 -22.97 -3.88 -8.92
CA ASP A 199 -24.00 -3.97 -9.97
C ASP A 199 -23.65 -5.10 -10.96
N ARG A 200 -24.59 -6.04 -11.19
CA ARG A 200 -24.48 -7.11 -12.19
C ARG A 200 -24.06 -6.58 -13.57
N LYS A 201 -24.39 -5.33 -13.88
CA LYS A 201 -23.99 -4.69 -15.13
C LYS A 201 -22.46 -4.54 -15.25
N TRP A 202 -21.76 -4.30 -14.14
CA TRP A 202 -20.30 -4.21 -14.11
C TRP A 202 -19.65 -5.55 -14.44
N THR A 203 -20.11 -6.62 -13.79
CA THR A 203 -19.64 -7.97 -14.05
C THR A 203 -19.84 -8.35 -15.51
N THR A 204 -21.05 -8.11 -16.06
CA THR A 204 -21.34 -8.40 -17.48
C THR A 204 -20.45 -7.63 -18.44
N ALA A 205 -20.17 -6.37 -18.17
CA ALA A 205 -19.28 -5.55 -19.00
C ALA A 205 -17.83 -6.03 -18.94
N LEU A 206 -17.35 -6.40 -17.73
CA LEU A 206 -16.02 -6.98 -17.55
C LEU A 206 -15.91 -8.36 -18.23
N ASP A 207 -16.92 -9.23 -18.13
CA ASP A 207 -16.99 -10.51 -18.84
C ASP A 207 -16.85 -10.28 -20.36
N THR A 208 -17.61 -9.31 -20.89
CA THR A 208 -17.58 -8.95 -22.32
C THR A 208 -16.21 -8.39 -22.73
N ALA A 209 -15.64 -7.48 -21.94
CA ALA A 209 -14.33 -6.92 -22.22
C ALA A 209 -13.22 -7.97 -22.15
N CYS A 210 -13.26 -8.87 -21.15
CA CYS A 210 -12.33 -9.99 -21.05
C CYS A 210 -12.41 -10.93 -22.25
N ALA A 211 -13.63 -11.31 -22.66
CA ALA A 211 -13.83 -12.18 -23.82
C ALA A 211 -13.28 -11.56 -25.13
N ASN A 212 -13.37 -10.24 -25.26
CA ASN A 212 -12.94 -9.53 -26.45
C ASN A 212 -11.45 -9.14 -26.46
N LEU A 213 -10.88 -8.78 -25.31
CA LEU A 213 -9.54 -8.19 -25.25
C LEU A 213 -8.46 -9.19 -24.81
N LEU A 214 -8.72 -10.12 -23.87
CA LEU A 214 -7.69 -11.03 -23.37
C LEU A 214 -7.09 -11.92 -24.47
N PRO A 215 -7.86 -12.51 -25.41
CA PRO A 215 -7.28 -13.28 -26.51
C PRO A 215 -6.32 -12.46 -27.39
N ARG A 216 -6.63 -11.17 -27.56
CA ARG A 216 -5.83 -10.24 -28.38
C ARG A 216 -4.55 -9.79 -27.69
N LEU A 217 -4.50 -9.79 -26.35
CA LEU A 217 -3.29 -9.46 -25.58
C LEU A 217 -2.20 -10.56 -25.69
N VAL A 218 -2.56 -11.76 -26.16
CA VAL A 218 -1.59 -12.85 -26.38
C VAL A 218 -0.82 -12.70 -27.70
N ASP A 219 -1.42 -12.06 -28.71
CA ASP A 219 -0.78 -11.76 -30.00
C ASP A 219 -0.13 -10.38 -29.93
N GLU A 220 1.18 -10.30 -30.21
CA GLU A 220 1.98 -9.05 -30.08
C GLU A 220 1.42 -7.89 -30.94
N ARG A 221 0.83 -8.21 -32.10
CA ARG A 221 0.29 -7.24 -33.04
C ARG A 221 -1.03 -6.66 -32.52
N GLU A 222 -1.92 -7.55 -32.07
CA GLU A 222 -3.22 -7.18 -31.51
C GLU A 222 -3.07 -6.54 -30.13
N ALA A 223 -2.08 -6.93 -29.34
CA ALA A 223 -1.75 -6.33 -28.06
C ALA A 223 -1.43 -4.83 -28.20
N ALA A 224 -0.71 -4.43 -29.25
CA ALA A 224 -0.45 -3.01 -29.52
C ALA A 224 -1.76 -2.24 -29.84
N GLU A 225 -2.69 -2.84 -30.58
CA GLU A 225 -4.00 -2.23 -30.86
C GLU A 225 -4.86 -2.12 -29.58
N VAL A 226 -4.83 -3.14 -28.72
CA VAL A 226 -5.51 -3.11 -27.41
C VAL A 226 -4.91 -2.03 -26.51
N ALA A 227 -3.60 -1.89 -26.51
CA ALA A 227 -2.90 -0.84 -25.76
C ALA A 227 -3.33 0.55 -26.23
N ASP A 228 -3.35 0.79 -27.55
CA ASP A 228 -3.75 2.07 -28.11
C ASP A 228 -5.24 2.38 -27.87
N LEU A 229 -6.13 1.39 -27.97
CA LEU A 229 -7.53 1.51 -27.60
C LEU A 229 -7.67 1.91 -26.12
N THR A 230 -6.98 1.18 -25.21
CA THR A 230 -7.03 1.42 -23.78
C THR A 230 -6.56 2.82 -23.41
N LEU A 231 -5.42 3.24 -23.97
CA LEU A 231 -4.83 4.55 -23.66
C LEU A 231 -5.62 5.71 -24.27
N THR A 232 -6.18 5.53 -25.47
CA THR A 232 -7.07 6.53 -26.09
C THR A 232 -8.35 6.69 -25.25
N THR A 233 -9.00 5.58 -24.88
CA THR A 233 -10.18 5.61 -23.99
C THR A 233 -9.84 6.29 -22.66
N THR A 234 -8.67 5.97 -22.09
CA THR A 234 -8.20 6.61 -20.85
C THR A 234 -8.02 8.12 -21.02
N ALA A 235 -7.39 8.58 -22.10
CA ALA A 235 -7.18 10.01 -22.38
C ALA A 235 -8.49 10.77 -22.54
N ASP A 236 -9.50 10.17 -23.20
CA ASP A 236 -10.84 10.74 -23.34
C ASP A 236 -11.53 10.87 -21.98
N LEU A 237 -11.45 9.84 -21.15
CA LEU A 237 -11.97 9.84 -19.78
C LEU A 237 -11.28 10.92 -18.92
N LEU A 238 -9.96 11.04 -19.00
CA LEU A 238 -9.21 12.09 -18.29
C LEU A 238 -9.66 13.48 -18.71
N THR A 239 -9.84 13.70 -20.02
CA THR A 239 -10.33 14.96 -20.57
C THR A 239 -11.73 15.28 -20.08
N ARG A 240 -12.61 14.28 -20.04
CA ARG A 240 -13.98 14.40 -19.52
C ARG A 240 -13.99 14.76 -18.04
N LEU A 241 -13.23 14.02 -17.21
CA LEU A 241 -13.10 14.25 -15.78
C LEU A 241 -12.47 15.61 -15.45
N HIS A 242 -11.52 16.07 -16.28
CA HIS A 242 -10.89 17.38 -16.11
C HIS A 242 -11.89 18.55 -16.28
N ARG A 243 -12.89 18.38 -17.14
CA ARG A 243 -13.93 19.37 -17.39
C ARG A 243 -15.02 19.40 -16.33
N LEU A 244 -15.14 18.37 -15.49
CA LEU A 244 -16.15 18.34 -14.44
C LEU A 244 -15.87 19.36 -13.34
N PRO A 245 -16.91 19.97 -12.77
CA PRO A 245 -16.76 20.88 -11.66
C PRO A 245 -16.13 20.16 -10.45
N GLN A 246 -15.33 20.90 -9.69
CA GLN A 246 -14.80 20.39 -8.44
C GLN A 246 -15.86 20.41 -7.35
N VAL A 247 -16.22 19.24 -6.85
CA VAL A 247 -17.17 19.06 -5.76
C VAL A 247 -16.39 18.94 -4.46
N ARG A 248 -16.76 19.72 -3.43
CA ARG A 248 -16.04 19.74 -2.15
C ARG A 248 -16.26 18.48 -1.31
N ASP A 249 -17.49 17.96 -1.31
CA ASP A 249 -17.79 16.74 -0.60
C ASP A 249 -17.20 15.53 -1.35
N PRO A 250 -16.30 14.74 -0.70
CA PRO A 250 -15.63 13.62 -1.35
C PRO A 250 -16.59 12.55 -1.90
N LYS A 251 -17.66 12.25 -1.16
CA LYS A 251 -18.66 11.24 -1.57
C LYS A 251 -19.45 11.70 -2.79
N ALA A 252 -19.87 12.97 -2.81
CA ALA A 252 -20.55 13.54 -3.96
C ALA A 252 -19.62 13.67 -5.18
N ALA A 253 -18.32 13.97 -4.95
CA ALA A 253 -17.31 14.01 -6.00
C ALA A 253 -17.13 12.64 -6.63
N ASP A 254 -16.93 11.59 -5.82
CA ASP A 254 -16.78 10.21 -6.30
C ASP A 254 -18.02 9.74 -7.08
N ALA A 255 -19.24 10.06 -6.61
CA ALA A 255 -20.48 9.76 -7.31
C ALA A 255 -20.62 10.54 -8.64
N CYS A 256 -20.08 11.76 -8.73
CA CYS A 256 -20.03 12.52 -9.97
C CYS A 256 -19.08 11.87 -10.99
N ASP A 257 -17.90 11.43 -10.52
CA ASP A 257 -16.92 10.72 -11.34
C ASP A 257 -17.49 9.41 -11.87
N ASP A 258 -18.14 8.64 -10.99
CA ASP A 258 -18.73 7.36 -11.35
C ASP A 258 -19.81 7.49 -12.43
N ARG A 259 -20.62 8.55 -12.39
CA ARG A 259 -21.63 8.82 -13.44
C ARG A 259 -21.01 9.27 -14.77
N ALA A 260 -19.85 9.89 -14.73
CA ALA A 260 -19.19 10.41 -15.93
C ALA A 260 -18.43 9.33 -16.72
N ILE A 261 -18.23 8.16 -16.15
CA ILE A 261 -17.47 7.06 -16.77
C ILE A 261 -18.44 5.99 -17.23
N GLY A 262 -18.47 5.71 -18.55
CA GLY A 262 -19.29 4.66 -19.13
C GLY A 262 -18.86 3.27 -18.67
N ILE A 263 -19.81 2.35 -18.65
CA ILE A 263 -19.60 0.97 -18.17
C ILE A 263 -18.59 0.24 -19.06
N GLU A 264 -18.78 0.28 -20.36
CA GLU A 264 -17.92 -0.36 -21.35
C GLU A 264 -16.54 0.30 -21.43
N GLU A 265 -16.48 1.63 -21.31
CA GLU A 265 -15.21 2.37 -21.25
C GLU A 265 -14.38 1.92 -20.04
N ALA A 266 -15.02 1.86 -18.86
CA ALA A 266 -14.35 1.41 -17.65
C ALA A 266 -13.86 -0.04 -17.76
N ALA A 267 -14.70 -0.95 -18.27
CA ALA A 267 -14.33 -2.36 -18.45
C ALA A 267 -13.16 -2.51 -19.44
N THR A 268 -13.17 -1.76 -20.56
CA THR A 268 -12.07 -1.73 -21.53
C THR A 268 -10.75 -1.30 -20.87
N VAL A 269 -10.78 -0.22 -20.08
CA VAL A 269 -9.58 0.27 -19.41
C VAL A 269 -9.11 -0.71 -18.33
N ILE A 270 -9.99 -1.24 -17.48
CA ILE A 270 -9.64 -2.20 -16.43
C ILE A 270 -8.95 -3.44 -17.01
N VAL A 271 -9.51 -4.01 -18.09
CA VAL A 271 -8.95 -5.19 -18.75
C VAL A 271 -7.63 -4.85 -19.47
N GLY A 272 -7.59 -3.74 -20.20
CA GLY A 272 -6.38 -3.31 -20.90
C GLY A 272 -5.19 -2.99 -19.97
N LEU A 273 -5.46 -2.54 -18.74
CA LEU A 273 -4.42 -2.30 -17.71
C LEU A 273 -3.79 -3.60 -17.18
N GLN A 274 -4.32 -4.77 -17.50
CA GLN A 274 -3.68 -6.04 -17.14
C GLN A 274 -2.41 -6.28 -17.99
N ASP A 275 -2.31 -5.63 -19.16
CA ASP A 275 -1.05 -5.55 -19.89
C ASP A 275 -0.07 -4.58 -19.19
N ARG A 276 1.15 -5.09 -18.97
CA ARG A 276 2.18 -4.36 -18.21
C ARG A 276 2.65 -3.11 -18.92
N GLU A 277 2.82 -3.15 -20.25
CA GLU A 277 3.29 -2.01 -21.03
C GLU A 277 2.25 -0.90 -21.09
N THR A 278 1.00 -1.26 -21.29
CA THR A 278 -0.15 -0.34 -21.26
C THR A 278 -0.27 0.36 -19.90
N ARG A 279 -0.14 -0.38 -18.81
CA ARG A 279 -0.15 0.17 -17.46
C ARG A 279 1.03 1.14 -17.23
N ASP A 280 2.22 0.80 -17.67
CA ASP A 280 3.42 1.65 -17.52
C ASP A 280 3.29 2.96 -18.31
N ARG A 281 2.65 2.93 -19.48
CA ARG A 281 2.26 4.13 -20.24
C ARG A 281 1.19 4.95 -19.50
N ALA A 282 0.19 4.29 -18.92
CA ALA A 282 -0.84 4.96 -18.11
C ALA A 282 -0.26 5.64 -16.86
N ALA A 283 0.83 5.15 -16.31
CA ALA A 283 1.52 5.75 -15.18
C ALA A 283 2.17 7.12 -15.49
N GLU A 284 2.28 7.52 -16.76
CA GLU A 284 2.82 8.81 -17.16
C GLU A 284 1.89 10.00 -16.82
N TRP A 285 0.60 9.74 -16.59
CA TRP A 285 -0.37 10.77 -16.15
C TRP A 285 -0.27 11.10 -14.65
N MET A 286 0.95 11.07 -14.09
CA MET A 286 1.22 11.29 -12.66
C MET A 286 1.45 12.76 -12.30
N GLU A 287 1.53 13.66 -13.27
CA GLU A 287 1.86 15.07 -13.02
C GLU A 287 1.16 16.03 -13.99
N GLY A 288 1.29 17.33 -13.71
CA GLY A 288 0.66 18.38 -14.51
C GLY A 288 -0.87 18.43 -14.35
N PRO A 289 -1.59 19.03 -15.31
CA PRO A 289 -3.03 19.25 -15.18
C PRO A 289 -3.86 17.96 -15.25
N LEU A 290 -3.29 16.86 -15.73
CA LEU A 290 -3.96 15.57 -15.83
C LEU A 290 -3.79 14.67 -14.59
N ALA A 291 -2.90 14.99 -13.66
CA ALA A 291 -2.74 14.19 -12.44
C ALA A 291 -4.00 14.16 -11.55
N PRO A 292 -4.70 15.28 -11.27
CA PRO A 292 -5.93 15.22 -10.50
C PRO A 292 -7.04 14.37 -11.16
N PRO A 293 -7.38 14.54 -12.47
CA PRO A 293 -8.35 13.67 -13.12
C PRO A 293 -7.88 12.21 -13.22
N ALA A 294 -6.57 11.94 -13.35
CA ALA A 294 -6.05 10.58 -13.33
C ALA A 294 -6.30 9.89 -11.97
N LEU A 295 -6.01 10.57 -10.87
CA LEU A 295 -6.30 10.03 -9.54
C LEU A 295 -7.80 9.72 -9.36
N ARG A 296 -8.69 10.59 -9.84
CA ARG A 296 -10.14 10.38 -9.83
C ARG A 296 -10.55 9.16 -10.67
N LEU A 297 -9.97 9.02 -11.85
CA LEU A 297 -10.22 7.89 -12.74
C LEU A 297 -9.78 6.57 -12.09
N TRP A 298 -8.55 6.50 -11.59
CA TRP A 298 -8.04 5.26 -11.00
C TRP A 298 -8.84 4.82 -9.78
N ARG A 299 -9.27 5.75 -8.92
CA ARG A 299 -10.19 5.46 -7.81
C ARG A 299 -11.53 4.89 -8.31
N ALA A 300 -12.10 5.52 -9.34
CA ALA A 300 -13.36 5.09 -9.90
C ALA A 300 -13.29 3.71 -10.56
N LEU A 301 -12.19 3.37 -11.23
CA LEU A 301 -11.99 2.04 -11.82
C LEU A 301 -11.77 0.98 -10.75
N ALA A 302 -11.00 1.28 -9.70
CA ALA A 302 -10.80 0.35 -8.59
C ALA A 302 -12.11 -0.05 -7.90
N ARG A 303 -13.03 0.90 -7.69
CA ARG A 303 -14.36 0.63 -7.10
C ARG A 303 -15.24 -0.29 -7.94
N ARG A 304 -14.92 -0.51 -9.20
CA ARG A 304 -15.68 -1.32 -10.14
C ARG A 304 -15.20 -2.77 -10.24
N CYS A 305 -14.06 -3.06 -9.65
CA CYS A 305 -13.51 -4.42 -9.62
C CYS A 305 -14.11 -5.17 -8.42
N THR A 306 -15.07 -6.06 -8.67
CA THR A 306 -15.80 -6.80 -7.63
C THR A 306 -15.90 -8.28 -7.95
N GLY A 307 -15.95 -9.13 -6.92
CA GLY A 307 -16.19 -10.57 -7.05
C GLY A 307 -15.08 -11.28 -7.85
N ALA A 308 -15.40 -11.83 -9.00
CA ALA A 308 -14.42 -12.52 -9.84
C ALA A 308 -13.29 -11.61 -10.38
N TYR A 309 -13.48 -10.30 -10.29
CA TYR A 309 -12.55 -9.29 -10.79
C TYR A 309 -11.83 -8.52 -9.69
N ASP A 310 -11.87 -8.99 -8.44
CA ASP A 310 -11.21 -8.32 -7.31
C ASP A 310 -9.69 -8.11 -7.55
N GLU A 311 -9.01 -9.08 -8.15
CA GLU A 311 -7.58 -9.00 -8.48
C GLU A 311 -7.28 -7.92 -9.55
N TYR A 312 -8.23 -7.62 -10.44
CA TYR A 312 -8.08 -6.58 -11.46
C TYR A 312 -8.00 -5.17 -10.86
N ALA A 313 -8.40 -5.00 -9.59
CA ALA A 313 -8.24 -3.75 -8.86
C ALA A 313 -6.78 -3.39 -8.60
N ALA A 314 -5.85 -4.35 -8.62
CA ALA A 314 -4.44 -4.09 -8.31
C ALA A 314 -3.82 -3.02 -9.24
N ALA A 315 -4.11 -3.07 -10.54
CA ALA A 315 -3.58 -2.10 -11.50
C ALA A 315 -4.09 -0.67 -11.25
N PRO A 316 -5.40 -0.38 -11.21
CA PRO A 316 -5.89 0.98 -10.94
C PRO A 316 -5.56 1.46 -9.51
N LEU A 317 -5.52 0.58 -8.50
CA LEU A 317 -5.08 0.93 -7.14
C LEU A 317 -3.61 1.33 -7.09
N ALA A 318 -2.74 0.59 -7.78
CA ALA A 318 -1.32 0.93 -7.87
C ALA A 318 -1.09 2.26 -8.61
N LEU A 319 -1.84 2.52 -9.68
CA LEU A 319 -1.82 3.80 -10.41
C LEU A 319 -2.34 4.96 -9.53
N ALA A 320 -3.42 4.75 -8.77
CA ALA A 320 -3.90 5.75 -7.81
C ALA A 320 -2.84 6.07 -6.76
N GLY A 321 -2.20 5.06 -6.19
CA GLY A 321 -1.10 5.23 -5.24
C GLY A 321 0.09 5.98 -5.85
N TRP A 322 0.45 5.66 -7.09
CA TRP A 322 1.52 6.34 -7.81
C TRP A 322 1.23 7.83 -8.04
N VAL A 323 0.03 8.17 -8.51
CA VAL A 323 -0.37 9.57 -8.72
C VAL A 323 -0.43 10.34 -7.40
N ALA A 324 -1.00 9.74 -6.35
CA ALA A 324 -1.04 10.33 -5.02
C ALA A 324 0.37 10.64 -4.49
N TRP A 325 1.29 9.66 -4.57
CA TRP A 325 2.69 9.86 -4.15
C TRP A 325 3.39 10.93 -4.96
N SER A 326 3.20 10.92 -6.28
CA SER A 326 3.77 11.92 -7.20
C SER A 326 3.27 13.34 -6.92
N SER A 327 2.05 13.46 -6.40
CA SER A 327 1.42 14.72 -5.98
C SER A 327 1.74 15.11 -4.54
N GLY A 328 2.57 14.34 -3.82
CA GLY A 328 2.99 14.59 -2.44
C GLY A 328 2.07 14.02 -1.38
N ASP A 329 0.98 13.35 -1.74
CA ASP A 329 0.07 12.69 -0.79
C ASP A 329 0.53 11.26 -0.48
N ARG A 330 1.53 11.14 0.42
CA ARG A 330 2.08 9.85 0.84
C ARG A 330 1.06 9.00 1.60
N THR A 331 0.15 9.63 2.33
CA THR A 331 -0.85 8.92 3.12
C THR A 331 -1.82 8.18 2.22
N GLU A 332 -2.39 8.86 1.23
CA GLU A 332 -3.27 8.21 0.25
C GLU A 332 -2.51 7.19 -0.60
N ALA A 333 -1.26 7.50 -0.97
CA ALA A 333 -0.42 6.58 -1.72
C ALA A 333 -0.27 5.23 -1.00
N ARG A 334 0.07 5.25 0.29
CA ARG A 334 0.21 4.04 1.11
C ARG A 334 -1.09 3.25 1.20
N VAL A 335 -2.20 3.93 1.42
CA VAL A 335 -3.52 3.29 1.48
C VAL A 335 -3.85 2.60 0.16
N ALA A 336 -3.67 3.28 -0.96
CA ALA A 336 -3.96 2.71 -2.28
C ALA A 336 -3.02 1.54 -2.62
N LEU A 337 -1.72 1.66 -2.34
CA LEU A 337 -0.75 0.59 -2.59
C LEU A 337 -0.97 -0.63 -1.69
N ALA A 338 -1.30 -0.42 -0.42
CA ALA A 338 -1.66 -1.53 0.48
C ALA A 338 -2.94 -2.25 0.01
N LEU A 339 -3.92 -1.51 -0.51
CA LEU A 339 -5.12 -2.10 -1.11
C LEU A 339 -4.80 -2.86 -2.40
N ALA A 340 -3.89 -2.36 -3.24
CA ALA A 340 -3.42 -3.07 -4.42
C ALA A 340 -2.79 -4.42 -4.06
N LEU A 341 -1.93 -4.45 -3.03
CA LEU A 341 -1.30 -5.67 -2.54
C LEU A 341 -2.27 -6.62 -1.82
N ARG A 342 -3.39 -6.10 -1.32
CA ARG A 342 -4.46 -6.94 -0.79
C ARG A 342 -5.26 -7.60 -1.92
N ALA A 343 -5.46 -6.91 -3.04
CA ALA A 343 -6.12 -7.44 -4.24
C ALA A 343 -5.24 -8.49 -4.93
N ASP A 344 -3.96 -8.19 -5.11
CA ASP A 344 -2.95 -9.11 -5.66
C ASP A 344 -1.63 -8.95 -4.88
N PRO A 345 -1.32 -9.90 -3.96
CA PRO A 345 -0.10 -9.84 -3.14
C PRO A 345 1.21 -9.90 -3.92
N ASP A 346 1.19 -10.44 -5.14
CA ASP A 346 2.34 -10.60 -6.01
C ASP A 346 2.45 -9.50 -7.08
N TYR A 347 1.61 -8.45 -6.98
CA TYR A 347 1.60 -7.36 -7.94
C TYR A 347 2.86 -6.50 -7.84
N LEU A 348 3.86 -6.86 -8.62
CA LEU A 348 5.22 -6.33 -8.53
C LEU A 348 5.29 -4.80 -8.57
N PHE A 349 4.47 -4.15 -9.41
CA PHE A 349 4.46 -2.69 -9.49
C PHE A 349 4.05 -2.03 -8.16
N ALA A 350 3.01 -2.57 -7.49
CA ALA A 350 2.61 -2.08 -6.17
C ALA A 350 3.65 -2.40 -5.09
N LEU A 351 4.27 -3.59 -5.12
CA LEU A 351 5.35 -3.95 -4.20
C LEU A 351 6.51 -2.96 -4.24
N LEU A 352 7.00 -2.63 -5.45
CA LEU A 352 8.10 -1.71 -5.63
C LEU A 352 7.76 -0.28 -5.21
N LEU A 353 6.57 0.22 -5.58
CA LEU A 353 6.13 1.56 -5.20
C LEU A 353 5.90 1.67 -3.69
N HIS A 354 5.30 0.63 -3.08
CA HIS A 354 5.05 0.58 -1.65
C HIS A 354 6.38 0.61 -0.88
N HIS A 355 7.31 -0.27 -1.25
CA HIS A 355 8.64 -0.29 -0.65
C HIS A 355 9.37 1.04 -0.80
N ALA A 356 9.40 1.63 -2.00
CA ALA A 356 10.04 2.91 -2.25
C ALA A 356 9.41 4.06 -1.45
N CYS A 357 8.07 4.06 -1.33
CA CYS A 357 7.34 5.03 -0.51
C CYS A 357 7.67 4.87 0.98
N ASP A 358 7.81 3.64 1.45
CA ASP A 358 8.14 3.30 2.84
C ASP A 358 9.58 3.64 3.20
N GLU A 359 10.52 3.42 2.29
CA GLU A 359 11.92 3.84 2.43
C GLU A 359 12.11 5.36 2.36
N GLY A 360 11.02 6.11 2.22
CA GLY A 360 11.07 7.57 2.19
C GLY A 360 11.66 8.15 0.91
N LEU A 361 11.82 7.34 -0.15
CA LEU A 361 12.37 7.81 -1.41
C LEU A 361 11.52 8.94 -2.00
N ALA A 362 12.16 9.83 -2.75
CA ALA A 362 11.46 10.89 -3.45
C ALA A 362 10.82 10.34 -4.74
N ALA A 363 9.51 10.56 -4.94
CA ALA A 363 8.80 10.18 -6.17
C ALA A 363 9.46 10.74 -7.44
N GLU A 364 10.20 11.86 -7.32
CA GLU A 364 10.90 12.52 -8.42
C GLU A 364 11.92 11.61 -9.12
N SER A 365 12.54 10.68 -8.42
CA SER A 365 13.49 9.74 -9.02
C SER A 365 12.81 8.86 -10.07
N ILE A 366 11.64 8.32 -9.75
CA ILE A 366 10.84 7.49 -10.65
C ILE A 366 10.18 8.35 -11.73
N ARG A 367 9.64 9.53 -11.38
CA ARG A 367 9.07 10.48 -12.36
C ARG A 367 10.05 10.84 -13.46
N ARG A 368 11.33 11.06 -13.12
CA ARG A 368 12.38 11.38 -14.10
C ARG A 368 12.57 10.27 -15.13
N VAL A 369 12.52 9.01 -14.70
CA VAL A 369 12.67 7.87 -15.60
C VAL A 369 11.48 7.75 -16.55
N LEU A 370 10.27 7.89 -16.03
CA LEU A 370 9.04 7.87 -16.85
C LEU A 370 9.02 9.00 -17.90
N ARG A 371 9.39 10.22 -17.50
CA ARG A 371 9.51 11.35 -18.45
C ARG A 371 10.52 11.09 -19.57
N ARG A 372 11.64 10.42 -19.27
CA ARG A 372 12.62 10.03 -20.30
C ARG A 372 12.03 9.00 -21.25
N ALA A 373 11.43 7.95 -20.72
CA ALA A 373 10.80 6.90 -21.52
C ALA A 373 9.69 7.47 -22.43
N GLY A 374 8.86 8.39 -21.94
CA GLY A 374 7.83 9.06 -22.74
C GLY A 374 8.42 9.92 -23.87
N LYS A 375 9.51 10.66 -23.58
CA LYS A 375 10.21 11.47 -24.61
C LYS A 375 10.86 10.61 -25.70
N ASP A 376 11.44 9.47 -25.32
CA ASP A 376 12.11 8.57 -26.26
C ASP A 376 11.08 7.93 -27.21
N ARG A 377 9.92 7.47 -26.69
CA ARG A 377 8.80 6.99 -27.52
C ARG A 377 8.27 8.08 -28.48
N GLY A 378 8.14 9.31 -28.00
CA GLY A 378 7.71 10.44 -28.84
C GLY A 378 8.71 10.74 -29.97
N ARG A 379 10.01 10.54 -29.74
CA ARG A 379 11.05 10.69 -30.78
C ARG A 379 10.99 9.56 -31.80
N GLU A 380 10.81 8.31 -31.36
CA GLU A 380 10.68 7.14 -32.23
C GLU A 380 9.44 7.27 -33.13
N ALA A 381 8.30 7.68 -32.59
CA ALA A 381 7.08 7.93 -33.35
C ALA A 381 7.28 9.05 -34.39
N ALA A 382 7.97 10.16 -34.04
CA ALA A 382 8.26 11.25 -34.95
C ALA A 382 9.29 10.89 -36.04
N ALA A 383 10.20 9.97 -35.77
CA ALA A 383 11.18 9.47 -36.72
C ALA A 383 10.54 8.48 -37.72
N GLY A 384 9.66 7.60 -37.24
CA GLY A 384 8.92 6.65 -38.08
C GLY A 384 7.94 7.33 -39.05
N GLY A 385 7.34 8.48 -38.65
CA GLY A 385 6.45 9.26 -39.50
C GLY A 385 7.14 10.02 -40.64
N ARG A 386 8.46 10.19 -40.62
CA ARG A 386 9.23 10.86 -41.68
C ARG A 386 9.79 9.93 -42.76
N SER A 387 9.78 8.61 -42.54
CA SER A 387 10.27 7.63 -43.50
C SER A 387 9.18 7.05 -44.44
N GLY A 388 7.96 7.52 -44.37
CA GLY A 388 6.82 7.08 -45.17
C GLY A 388 6.72 7.63 -46.60
N GLY A 389 7.83 8.09 -47.24
CA GLY A 389 7.86 8.64 -48.61
C GLY A 389 8.88 7.94 -49.52
N GLY A 390 8.86 6.60 -49.60
CA GLY A 390 9.74 5.86 -50.51
C GLY A 390 9.47 4.37 -50.43
N GLY A 391 8.81 3.82 -51.44
CA GLY A 391 8.48 2.41 -51.54
C GLY A 391 9.72 1.51 -51.47
N GLY A 392 9.74 0.67 -50.45
CA GLY A 392 10.71 -0.39 -50.30
C GLY A 392 10.26 -1.30 -49.16
N CYS A 393 9.86 -2.53 -49.50
CA CYS A 393 9.53 -3.58 -48.55
C CYS A 393 10.77 -3.93 -47.67
N ALA A 394 10.88 -3.28 -46.53
CA ALA A 394 11.83 -3.67 -45.48
C ALA A 394 11.04 -4.38 -44.36
N ARG A 395 11.34 -5.69 -44.21
CA ARG A 395 10.89 -6.53 -43.11
C ARG A 395 11.34 -5.90 -41.77
N PRO A 396 10.42 -5.64 -40.83
CA PRO A 396 10.80 -5.34 -39.44
C PRO A 396 11.04 -6.66 -38.70
N GLY A 397 12.26 -7.19 -38.84
CA GLY A 397 12.79 -8.25 -38.01
C GLY A 397 13.54 -7.66 -36.82
N GLY A 398 12.86 -7.01 -35.90
CA GLY A 398 13.42 -6.55 -34.63
C GLY A 398 13.14 -7.57 -33.57
N ARG A 399 14.15 -8.33 -33.12
CA ARG A 399 14.16 -9.18 -31.93
C ARG A 399 13.66 -8.38 -30.73
N TRP A 400 12.47 -8.67 -30.27
CA TRP A 400 11.97 -8.27 -28.96
C TRP A 400 12.63 -9.15 -27.89
N GLY A 401 13.90 -8.87 -27.58
CA GLY A 401 14.52 -9.35 -26.36
C GLY A 401 13.95 -8.61 -25.18
N GLY A 402 13.42 -9.34 -24.20
CA GLY A 402 12.72 -8.88 -23.01
C GLY A 402 13.26 -7.56 -22.43
N ARG A 403 12.62 -6.45 -22.77
CA ARG A 403 12.77 -5.20 -22.06
C ARG A 403 11.89 -5.29 -20.84
N GLY A 404 12.49 -5.46 -19.66
CA GLY A 404 11.80 -5.34 -18.39
C GLY A 404 11.04 -4.02 -18.34
N SER A 405 9.92 -4.04 -17.64
CA SER A 405 9.11 -2.84 -17.40
C SER A 405 9.98 -1.63 -17.04
N VAL A 406 9.79 -0.51 -17.71
CA VAL A 406 10.53 0.74 -17.45
C VAL A 406 10.38 1.19 -16.02
N LEU A 407 9.20 0.98 -15.42
CA LEU A 407 8.91 1.26 -14.02
C LEU A 407 9.63 0.29 -13.08
N LEU A 408 9.73 -0.98 -13.46
CA LEU A 408 10.46 -1.97 -12.70
C LEU A 408 11.95 -1.59 -12.61
N ALA A 409 12.57 -1.29 -13.75
CA ALA A 409 13.95 -0.85 -13.80
C ALA A 409 14.19 0.48 -13.05
N ALA A 410 13.22 1.39 -13.07
CA ALA A 410 13.27 2.66 -12.34
C ALA A 410 13.19 2.46 -10.82
N ALA A 411 12.30 1.57 -10.38
CA ALA A 411 12.13 1.27 -8.95
C ALA A 411 13.33 0.49 -8.41
N GLU A 412 13.82 -0.51 -9.13
CA GLU A 412 15.03 -1.26 -8.78
C GLU A 412 16.28 -0.37 -8.75
N GLY A 413 16.46 0.51 -9.73
CA GLY A 413 17.55 1.48 -9.75
C GLY A 413 17.48 2.51 -8.62
N SER A 414 16.29 2.93 -8.22
CA SER A 414 16.09 3.86 -7.08
C SER A 414 16.35 3.18 -5.73
N VAL A 415 16.02 1.91 -5.59
CA VAL A 415 16.33 1.10 -4.40
C VAL A 415 17.84 0.86 -4.30
N ALA A 416 18.52 0.58 -5.42
CA ALA A 416 19.97 0.41 -5.45
C ALA A 416 20.74 1.68 -5.09
N LEU A 417 20.29 2.86 -5.53
CA LEU A 417 20.90 4.14 -5.20
C LEU A 417 20.71 4.54 -3.72
N GLY A 418 19.66 4.06 -3.07
CA GLY A 418 19.44 4.25 -1.63
C GLY A 418 20.30 3.34 -0.75
N ALA A 419 20.82 2.24 -1.28
CA ALA A 419 21.65 1.26 -0.57
C ALA A 419 23.14 1.59 -0.55
N GLU A 420 23.63 2.53 -1.36
CA GLU A 420 25.06 2.89 -1.43
C GLU A 420 25.54 3.79 -0.27
N GLY A 421 24.68 4.17 0.64
CA GLY A 421 24.97 4.98 1.83
C GLY A 421 25.31 4.19 3.09
N GLY A 422 25.96 3.03 3.02
CA GLY A 422 26.44 2.39 4.25
C GLY A 422 26.61 0.88 4.22
N TRP A 423 27.62 0.38 3.52
CA TRP A 423 28.21 -0.95 3.83
C TRP A 423 29.69 -0.97 3.48
N MET A 424 30.52 -0.73 4.46
CA MET A 424 31.90 -1.26 4.49
C MET A 424 31.84 -2.57 5.25
N ALA A 425 31.88 -3.68 4.56
CA ALA A 425 32.16 -4.99 5.15
C ALA A 425 33.29 -5.65 4.36
N GLY A 426 34.28 -6.07 5.11
CA GLY A 426 35.60 -6.54 4.70
C GLY A 426 35.59 -7.65 3.66
N ARG A 427 36.48 -7.48 2.73
CA ARG A 427 37.03 -8.54 1.88
C ARG A 427 37.93 -9.42 2.72
N ASP A 428 37.69 -10.72 2.67
CA ASP A 428 38.76 -11.70 2.65
C ASP A 428 38.36 -12.87 1.74
N GLY A 429 39.14 -13.08 0.79
CA GLY A 429 39.37 -13.85 -0.32
C GLY A 429 39.67 -15.32 -0.04
N ARG A 430 39.27 -16.16 -0.93
CA ARG A 430 40.18 -17.11 -1.64
C ARG A 430 39.43 -17.84 -2.74
N CYS A 431 39.94 -17.63 -3.93
CA CYS A 431 39.76 -18.45 -5.12
C CYS A 431 40.47 -19.79 -4.93
N GLY A 432 39.88 -20.87 -5.39
CA GLY A 432 40.51 -22.19 -5.42
C GLY A 432 39.81 -23.10 -6.43
N SER A 433 40.28 -23.05 -7.66
CA SER A 433 40.00 -24.00 -8.74
C SER A 433 40.65 -25.33 -8.50
N ALA A 434 39.97 -26.44 -8.77
CA ALA A 434 40.63 -27.68 -9.27
C ALA A 434 39.63 -28.60 -9.98
N LEU A 435 40.09 -29.01 -11.15
CA LEU A 435 39.57 -29.94 -12.14
C LEU A 435 39.75 -31.43 -11.70
N GLY A 436 38.97 -32.30 -12.35
CA GLY A 436 39.28 -33.74 -12.53
C GLY A 436 38.19 -34.64 -11.91
N GLY A 437 37.43 -35.45 -12.58
CA GLY A 437 37.76 -36.42 -13.59
C GLY A 437 37.51 -37.82 -13.03
N GLY A 438 36.63 -38.66 -13.65
CA GLY A 438 36.78 -40.10 -13.52
C GLY A 438 35.53 -40.92 -13.12
N ARG A 439 34.81 -41.37 -14.08
CA ARG A 439 34.36 -42.71 -14.50
C ARG A 439 34.11 -43.83 -13.45
N SER A 440 32.96 -44.47 -13.71
CA SER A 440 32.70 -45.92 -13.88
C SER A 440 32.08 -46.71 -12.73
N GLY A 441 31.01 -47.45 -13.10
CA GLY A 441 30.73 -48.80 -12.62
C GLY A 441 29.32 -49.04 -12.08
N GLY A 442 28.42 -49.64 -12.88
CA GLY A 442 27.26 -50.41 -12.35
C GLY A 442 27.73 -51.84 -11.97
N PRO A 443 26.90 -52.85 -11.81
CA PRO A 443 25.45 -53.01 -12.00
C PRO A 443 24.75 -53.84 -10.90
N GLY A 444 23.42 -54.07 -11.05
CA GLY A 444 22.82 -55.36 -10.70
C GLY A 444 21.73 -55.40 -9.63
N GLY A 445 20.59 -55.92 -10.00
CA GLY A 445 19.75 -56.91 -9.29
C GLY A 445 18.36 -56.42 -8.91
N GLU A 446 17.31 -56.70 -9.74
CA GLU A 446 16.29 -57.77 -9.58
C GLU A 446 15.57 -57.82 -8.21
N ALA A 447 14.26 -57.96 -8.02
CA ALA A 447 13.13 -58.36 -8.81
C ALA A 447 11.86 -58.32 -7.92
N ALA A 448 10.68 -58.39 -8.57
CA ALA A 448 9.39 -58.93 -8.10
C ALA A 448 8.61 -58.14 -7.01
N GLY A 449 7.32 -57.92 -7.08
CA GLY A 449 6.24 -58.42 -7.88
C GLY A 449 4.94 -58.14 -7.18
N ALA A 450 3.88 -58.02 -7.99
CA ALA A 450 2.51 -58.33 -7.73
C ALA A 450 1.60 -57.41 -6.91
N GLY A 451 0.48 -56.99 -7.52
CA GLY A 451 -0.84 -57.14 -6.99
C GLY A 451 -1.82 -55.98 -7.26
N ARG A 452 -2.48 -55.96 -8.41
CA ARG A 452 -3.85 -55.37 -8.57
C ARG A 452 -4.88 -56.41 -8.16
N PRO A 453 -6.07 -56.07 -7.63
CA PRO A 453 -7.29 -55.70 -8.33
C PRO A 453 -8.29 -54.90 -7.46
N PRO A 454 -9.62 -54.80 -7.79
CA PRO A 454 -10.34 -54.25 -8.93
C PRO A 454 -11.40 -53.22 -8.53
N LEU A 455 -11.99 -52.55 -9.53
CA LEU A 455 -13.15 -51.63 -9.46
C LEU A 455 -14.48 -52.40 -9.22
N PRO A 456 -15.52 -51.70 -8.71
CA PRO A 456 -16.86 -51.94 -9.24
C PRO A 456 -17.63 -50.66 -9.63
N VAL A 457 -18.12 -50.63 -10.86
CA VAL A 457 -19.49 -50.59 -11.39
C VAL A 457 -20.45 -49.49 -10.92
N ARG A 458 -20.86 -48.69 -11.93
CA ARG A 458 -21.94 -47.68 -11.95
C ARG A 458 -23.34 -48.31 -11.77
N PRO A 459 -24.35 -47.47 -11.46
CA PRO A 459 -25.45 -47.36 -12.41
C PRO A 459 -25.85 -45.94 -12.85
N ARG A 460 -26.56 -45.92 -13.96
CA ARG A 460 -27.03 -44.84 -14.82
C ARG A 460 -28.21 -44.05 -14.26
N GLY A 461 -28.34 -42.81 -14.70
CA GLY A 461 -29.65 -42.16 -14.84
C GLY A 461 -29.63 -40.64 -14.81
N GLY A 462 -29.96 -39.98 -15.95
CA GLY A 462 -30.65 -38.68 -15.98
C GLY A 462 -29.85 -37.44 -16.42
N ARG A 463 -29.88 -37.10 -17.71
CA ARG A 463 -29.63 -35.72 -18.24
C ARG A 463 -30.93 -34.90 -18.06
N PRO A 464 -30.92 -33.54 -18.04
CA PRO A 464 -30.40 -32.69 -19.12
C PRO A 464 -29.81 -31.33 -18.69
N GLY A 465 -29.16 -30.63 -19.64
CA GLY A 465 -28.98 -29.15 -19.69
C GLY A 465 -27.56 -28.67 -19.64
N ALA A 466 -26.93 -28.51 -20.80
CA ALA A 466 -25.56 -27.96 -20.96
C ALA A 466 -25.58 -26.45 -21.08
N GLY A 467 -24.78 -25.78 -20.24
CA GLY A 467 -24.25 -24.43 -20.51
C GLY A 467 -22.74 -24.51 -20.42
N PRO A 468 -21.97 -23.71 -21.19
CA PRO A 468 -20.53 -23.87 -21.27
C PRO A 468 -19.83 -23.34 -20.01
N GLN A 469 -19.16 -24.23 -19.31
CA GLN A 469 -18.19 -23.89 -18.28
C GLN A 469 -16.84 -23.70 -18.95
N VAL A 470 -16.30 -22.47 -18.85
CA VAL A 470 -14.87 -22.24 -19.06
C VAL A 470 -14.21 -22.35 -17.69
N ALA A 471 -13.51 -23.46 -17.48
CA ALA A 471 -12.79 -23.75 -16.26
C ALA A 471 -11.39 -23.13 -16.32
N GLY A 472 -11.08 -22.36 -15.30
CA GLY A 472 -9.74 -21.93 -14.94
C GLY A 472 -9.63 -21.83 -13.43
N ALA A 473 -9.67 -22.97 -12.74
CA ALA A 473 -9.51 -23.01 -11.29
C ALA A 473 -8.01 -23.08 -10.94
N VAL A 474 -7.40 -21.97 -10.57
CA VAL A 474 -6.19 -21.96 -9.75
C VAL A 474 -6.66 -21.91 -8.30
N ARG A 475 -6.49 -23.02 -7.59
CA ARG A 475 -6.79 -23.14 -6.16
C ARG A 475 -5.75 -22.39 -5.36
N GLY A 476 -5.99 -21.10 -5.05
CA GLY A 476 -5.33 -20.40 -3.95
C GLY A 476 -5.91 -20.92 -2.62
N ARG A 477 -5.07 -21.46 -1.75
CA ARG A 477 -5.45 -21.77 -0.36
C ARG A 477 -5.90 -20.48 0.30
N ALA A 478 -7.12 -20.43 0.78
CA ALA A 478 -7.59 -19.38 1.65
C ALA A 478 -6.75 -19.37 2.93
N ARG A 479 -5.93 -18.32 3.12
CA ARG A 479 -5.26 -18.05 4.39
C ARG A 479 -6.31 -17.62 5.41
N SER A 480 -6.11 -17.96 6.68
CA SER A 480 -6.99 -17.55 7.78
C SER A 480 -7.07 -16.02 7.89
N GLY A 481 -8.13 -15.48 8.49
CA GLY A 481 -8.27 -14.04 8.70
C GLY A 481 -7.10 -13.44 9.47
N ALA A 482 -6.56 -14.18 10.45
CA ALA A 482 -5.39 -13.80 11.23
C ALA A 482 -4.13 -13.65 10.38
N GLU A 483 -3.84 -14.59 9.48
CA GLU A 483 -2.69 -14.49 8.57
C GLU A 483 -2.79 -13.28 7.63
N ARG A 484 -3.99 -12.95 7.16
CA ARG A 484 -4.21 -11.74 6.34
C ARG A 484 -4.01 -10.47 7.16
N THR A 485 -4.48 -10.43 8.41
CA THR A 485 -4.32 -9.28 9.30
C THR A 485 -2.86 -9.06 9.65
N VAL A 486 -2.11 -10.13 9.91
CA VAL A 486 -0.67 -10.08 10.16
C VAL A 486 0.10 -9.56 8.94
N ALA A 487 -0.23 -10.04 7.74
CA ALA A 487 0.40 -9.54 6.51
C ALA A 487 0.13 -8.04 6.28
N VAL A 488 -1.08 -7.56 6.57
CA VAL A 488 -1.41 -6.12 6.51
C VAL A 488 -0.65 -5.34 7.59
N ALA A 489 -0.52 -5.91 8.80
CA ALA A 489 0.25 -5.30 9.88
C ALA A 489 1.74 -5.18 9.52
N GLU A 490 2.35 -6.22 8.95
CA GLU A 490 3.73 -6.18 8.49
C GLU A 490 3.96 -5.14 7.40
N LEU A 491 3.04 -5.04 6.43
CA LEU A 491 3.10 -4.04 5.37
C LEU A 491 2.93 -2.63 5.93
N GLN A 492 1.99 -2.43 6.84
CA GLN A 492 1.75 -1.14 7.50
C GLN A 492 2.89 -0.76 8.46
N ALA A 493 3.50 -1.73 9.14
CA ALA A 493 4.63 -1.52 10.01
C ALA A 493 5.87 -1.01 9.26
N ARG A 494 6.18 -1.59 8.11
CA ARG A 494 7.24 -1.11 7.21
C ARG A 494 6.94 0.30 6.69
N SER A 495 5.67 0.63 6.50
CA SER A 495 5.16 1.91 6.03
C SER A 495 5.28 3.05 7.06
N ALA A 496 5.12 2.73 8.34
CA ALA A 496 5.10 3.74 9.40
C ALA A 496 6.47 4.37 9.68
N ASP A 497 7.55 3.66 9.33
CA ASP A 497 8.91 4.08 9.67
C ASP A 497 9.55 5.03 8.64
N ALA A 498 8.99 5.12 7.42
CA ALA A 498 9.56 5.91 6.33
C ALA A 498 9.25 7.43 6.37
N GLY A 499 8.46 7.90 7.31
CA GLY A 499 7.99 9.28 7.36
C GLY A 499 9.00 10.33 7.82
N ARG A 500 10.24 9.96 8.21
CA ARG A 500 11.16 10.86 8.91
C ARG A 500 12.41 11.32 8.17
N VAL A 501 12.67 10.85 6.97
CA VAL A 501 13.90 11.21 6.22
C VAL A 501 13.58 12.19 5.09
N GLY A 502 13.04 13.35 5.40
CA GLY A 502 12.72 14.36 4.38
C GLY A 502 12.95 15.80 4.81
N GLY A 503 13.74 16.05 5.85
CA GLY A 503 13.92 17.38 6.44
C GLY A 503 15.35 17.89 6.56
N GLU A 504 16.35 17.25 5.95
CA GLU A 504 17.71 17.82 5.97
C GLU A 504 18.18 18.17 4.57
N GLY A 505 18.28 19.45 4.32
CA GLY A 505 19.02 20.00 3.21
C GLY A 505 18.36 21.16 2.50
N ARG A 506 18.50 22.36 3.08
CA ARG A 506 18.92 23.59 2.41
C ARG A 506 18.96 24.72 3.44
N GLY A 507 20.12 25.01 3.95
CA GLY A 507 20.54 26.32 4.34
C GLY A 507 21.11 27.03 3.13
#